data_b51ec0f7ec8af3b726836f3aa37119c1
#
_entry.id   b51ec0f7ec8af3b726836f3aa37119c1
#
_cell.length_a   1.000
_cell.length_b   1.000
_cell.length_c   1.000
_cell.angle_alpha   90.00
_cell.angle_beta   90.00
_cell.angle_gamma   90.00
#
_symmetry.space_group_name_H-M   'P 1'
#
loop_
_entity.id
_entity.type
_entity.pdbx_description
1 polymer ?
#
loop_
_entity_poly.entity_id
_entity_poly.type
_entity_poly.pdbx_seq_one_letter_code
_entity_poly.pdbx_strand_id
1 'polypeptide(L)'
;MAAGIVASNLLTKDSAAKSFSGMIARFMPMGDAPIFAMTSMLRTETALQFQHGYFSKSMIFPSVTLSVAALVGDTLLNVTSTANIIPGMLLRPDGAATELMLVLGVIGTTQIQVQRGVGNTAAAAINISTLCIQVGNANEEA
;
A
#
# COMPACT_ATOMS: atom_id res chain seq x y z
N MET A 1 25.29 -38.38 7.49
CA MET A 1 25.23 -37.87 8.88
C MET A 1 24.07 -36.88 8.93
N ALA A 2 23.03 -37.20 9.67
CA ALA A 2 21.94 -36.25 9.87
C ALA A 2 22.45 -35.12 10.78
N ALA A 3 22.40 -33.89 10.31
CA ALA A 3 22.64 -32.72 11.17
C ALA A 3 21.54 -32.71 12.24
N GLY A 4 21.91 -33.04 13.46
CA GLY A 4 20.99 -33.03 14.59
C GLY A 4 20.48 -31.60 14.81
N ILE A 5 19.16 -31.44 14.78
CA ILE A 5 18.52 -30.20 15.19
C ILE A 5 18.77 -30.05 16.68
N VAL A 6 19.60 -29.09 17.07
CA VAL A 6 19.82 -28.75 18.46
C VAL A 6 18.60 -27.98 18.95
N ALA A 7 17.78 -28.61 19.77
CA ALA A 7 16.67 -27.92 20.40
C ALA A 7 17.19 -26.88 21.40
N SER A 8 16.49 -25.78 21.58
CA SER A 8 16.90 -24.67 22.44
C SER A 8 17.13 -25.06 23.91
N ASN A 9 16.52 -26.17 24.38
CA ASN A 9 16.73 -26.72 25.72
C ASN A 9 18.06 -27.49 25.87
N LEU A 10 18.71 -27.83 24.75
CA LEU A 10 20.02 -28.48 24.73
C LEU A 10 21.18 -27.48 24.67
N LEU A 11 20.89 -26.20 24.43
CA LEU A 11 21.89 -25.15 24.49
C LEU A 11 22.27 -24.88 25.94
N THR A 12 23.57 -24.92 26.23
CA THR A 12 24.08 -24.49 27.54
C THR A 12 23.79 -22.98 27.71
N LYS A 13 23.64 -22.53 28.95
CA LYS A 13 23.39 -21.11 29.25
C LYS A 13 24.43 -20.18 28.63
N ASP A 14 25.64 -20.67 28.40
CA ASP A 14 26.73 -19.85 27.83
C ASP A 14 26.70 -19.79 26.30
N SER A 15 26.07 -20.77 25.63
CA SER A 15 25.88 -20.77 24.17
C SER A 15 24.55 -20.17 23.72
N ALA A 16 23.61 -19.92 24.64
CA ALA A 16 22.39 -19.23 24.33
C ALA A 16 22.63 -17.73 24.07
N ALA A 17 22.02 -17.19 23.04
CA ALA A 17 22.08 -15.76 22.76
C ALA A 17 21.53 -14.96 23.95
N LYS A 18 22.35 -14.12 24.54
CA LYS A 18 21.97 -13.27 25.66
C LYS A 18 21.64 -11.90 25.16
N SER A 19 20.53 -11.33 25.62
CA SER A 19 20.19 -9.94 25.31
C SER A 19 20.88 -9.02 26.29
N PHE A 20 21.80 -8.20 25.78
CA PHE A 20 22.52 -7.20 26.57
C PHE A 20 21.92 -5.80 26.48
N SER A 21 20.86 -5.60 25.68
CA SER A 21 20.27 -4.29 25.42
C SER A 21 19.87 -3.54 26.69
N GLY A 22 19.22 -4.23 27.64
CA GLY A 22 18.85 -3.63 28.92
C GLY A 22 20.04 -3.27 29.81
N MET A 23 21.13 -4.05 29.71
CA MET A 23 22.36 -3.77 30.45
C MET A 23 23.09 -2.56 29.88
N ILE A 24 23.19 -2.46 28.55
CA ILE A 24 23.83 -1.32 27.88
C ILE A 24 23.07 -0.03 28.19
N ALA A 25 21.74 -0.03 28.13
CA ALA A 25 20.93 1.13 28.48
C ALA A 25 21.09 1.57 29.93
N ARG A 26 21.37 0.62 30.84
CA ARG A 26 21.57 0.90 32.27
C ARG A 26 22.95 1.46 32.57
N PHE A 27 24.00 1.01 31.88
CA PHE A 27 25.38 1.47 32.11
C PHE A 27 25.76 2.70 31.29
N MET A 28 25.08 2.94 30.14
CA MET A 28 25.33 4.09 29.27
C MET A 28 24.02 4.79 28.92
N PRO A 29 23.29 5.38 29.89
CA PRO A 29 21.96 5.90 29.65
C PRO A 29 21.93 7.15 28.76
N MET A 30 23.01 7.88 28.68
CA MET A 30 23.08 9.19 27.97
C MET A 30 24.36 9.34 27.14
N GLY A 31 25.12 8.29 26.95
CA GLY A 31 26.44 8.39 26.37
C GLY A 31 26.49 8.20 24.87
N ASP A 32 27.56 7.61 24.40
CA ASP A 32 27.94 7.50 23.01
C ASP A 32 27.07 6.55 22.16
N ALA A 33 26.01 5.98 22.72
CA ALA A 33 25.14 5.04 22.01
C ALA A 33 23.64 5.39 22.10
N PRO A 34 23.20 6.53 21.54
CA PRO A 34 21.80 6.94 21.57
C PRO A 34 20.86 5.95 20.87
N ILE A 35 21.36 5.23 19.87
CA ILE A 35 20.59 4.21 19.14
C ILE A 35 20.21 3.04 20.06
N PHE A 36 21.13 2.59 20.93
CA PHE A 36 20.81 1.54 21.89
C PHE A 36 19.81 1.98 22.96
N ALA A 37 19.88 3.23 23.39
CA ALA A 37 18.89 3.79 24.31
C ALA A 37 17.50 3.85 23.67
N MET A 38 17.41 4.28 22.42
CA MET A 38 16.14 4.30 21.66
C MET A 38 15.58 2.90 21.41
N THR A 39 16.42 1.95 21.02
CA THR A 39 15.97 0.58 20.75
C THR A 39 15.56 -0.17 22.01
N SER A 40 16.16 0.15 23.17
CA SER A 40 15.75 -0.44 24.45
C SER A 40 14.38 0.04 24.95
N MET A 41 13.91 1.18 24.45
CA MET A 41 12.56 1.71 24.74
C MET A 41 11.49 1.15 23.82
N LEU A 42 11.88 0.50 22.72
CA LEU A 42 10.93 -0.13 21.82
C LEU A 42 10.32 -1.37 22.49
N ARG A 43 9.06 -1.61 22.18
CA ARG A 43 8.37 -2.80 22.63
C ARG A 43 9.13 -4.05 22.13
N THR A 44 9.52 -4.90 23.06
CA THR A 44 10.18 -6.17 22.73
C THR A 44 9.14 -7.27 22.60
N GLU A 45 9.23 -8.05 21.53
CA GLU A 45 8.47 -9.29 21.38
C GLU A 45 9.43 -10.48 21.52
N THR A 46 8.95 -11.50 22.22
CA THR A 46 9.69 -12.75 22.34
C THR A 46 9.54 -13.55 21.07
N ALA A 47 10.64 -13.75 20.33
CA ALA A 47 10.66 -14.66 19.20
C ALA A 47 10.83 -16.10 19.71
N LEU A 48 9.84 -16.94 19.47
CA LEU A 48 9.86 -18.36 19.85
C LEU A 48 10.67 -19.22 18.87
N GLN A 49 11.05 -18.67 17.72
CA GLN A 49 11.79 -19.35 16.66
C GLN A 49 13.02 -18.55 16.24
N PHE A 50 14.02 -19.25 15.72
CA PHE A 50 15.24 -18.63 15.16
C PHE A 50 14.96 -17.73 13.94
N GLN A 51 13.86 -17.96 13.27
CA GLN A 51 13.46 -17.18 12.12
C GLN A 51 12.29 -16.28 12.51
N HIS A 52 12.55 -15.00 12.55
CA HIS A 52 11.55 -13.99 12.80
C HIS A 52 11.21 -13.28 11.48
N GLY A 53 9.95 -13.27 11.13
CA GLY A 53 9.46 -12.62 9.92
C GLY A 53 8.27 -11.72 10.21
N TYR A 54 8.12 -10.68 9.43
CA TYR A 54 6.93 -9.84 9.45
C TYR A 54 6.37 -9.70 8.04
N PHE A 55 5.07 -9.55 7.96
CA PHE A 55 4.41 -9.30 6.70
C PHE A 55 4.29 -7.80 6.48
N SER A 56 4.79 -7.34 5.34
CA SER A 56 4.56 -5.98 4.89
C SER A 56 3.64 -5.99 3.67
N LYS A 57 2.69 -5.09 3.62
CA LYS A 57 1.84 -4.87 2.46
C LYS A 57 2.05 -3.45 1.96
N SER A 58 2.48 -3.33 0.72
CA SER A 58 2.54 -2.02 0.07
C SER A 58 1.13 -1.49 -0.16
N MET A 59 0.93 -0.21 0.16
CA MET A 59 -0.30 0.47 -0.19
C MET A 59 -0.24 0.80 -1.69
N ILE A 60 -1.11 0.17 -2.47
CA ILE A 60 -1.24 0.42 -3.90
C ILE A 60 -2.50 1.28 -4.06
N PHE A 61 -2.33 2.47 -4.61
CA PHE A 61 -3.47 3.30 -4.99
C PHE A 61 -4.12 2.70 -6.25
N PRO A 62 -5.43 2.48 -6.26
CA PRO A 62 -6.12 1.99 -7.43
C PRO A 62 -5.89 2.96 -8.60
N SER A 63 -5.53 2.39 -9.71
CA SER A 63 -5.32 3.12 -10.96
C SER A 63 -5.77 2.26 -12.11
N VAL A 64 -6.17 2.90 -13.19
CA VAL A 64 -6.64 2.22 -14.39
C VAL A 64 -6.11 2.93 -15.62
N THR A 65 -5.70 2.18 -16.63
CA THR A 65 -5.21 2.72 -17.89
C THR A 65 -6.30 2.60 -18.96
N LEU A 66 -6.53 3.66 -19.72
CA LEU A 66 -7.44 3.63 -20.86
C LEU A 66 -6.86 2.77 -21.99
N SER A 67 -7.68 1.86 -22.51
CA SER A 67 -7.33 1.04 -23.68
C SER A 67 -7.72 1.70 -25.00
N VAL A 68 -8.64 2.67 -24.96
CA VAL A 68 -9.08 3.47 -26.10
C VAL A 68 -9.15 4.94 -25.67
N ALA A 69 -8.85 5.86 -26.57
CA ALA A 69 -9.00 7.28 -26.31
C ALA A 69 -10.47 7.62 -26.05
N ALA A 70 -10.72 8.53 -25.12
CA ALA A 70 -12.05 9.00 -24.75
C ALA A 70 -12.29 10.43 -25.23
N LEU A 71 -13.41 10.67 -25.88
CA LEU A 71 -13.88 12.00 -26.25
C LEU A 71 -14.55 12.70 -25.06
N VAL A 72 -14.74 13.99 -25.18
CA VAL A 72 -15.33 14.83 -24.11
C VAL A 72 -16.72 14.35 -23.67
N GLY A 73 -17.52 13.81 -24.60
CA GLY A 73 -18.88 13.36 -24.32
C GLY A 73 -19.00 11.87 -23.90
N ASP A 74 -17.91 11.13 -23.89
CA ASP A 74 -17.96 9.70 -23.60
C ASP A 74 -18.21 9.45 -22.12
N THR A 75 -19.28 8.71 -21.83
CA THR A 75 -19.63 8.26 -20.49
C THR A 75 -19.21 6.82 -20.22
N LEU A 76 -18.88 6.06 -21.27
CA LEU A 76 -18.35 4.70 -21.20
C LEU A 76 -16.88 4.75 -21.61
N LEU A 77 -16.02 4.36 -20.69
CA LEU A 77 -14.58 4.31 -20.92
C LEU A 77 -14.11 2.86 -21.04
N ASN A 78 -13.32 2.60 -22.08
CA ASN A 78 -12.65 1.31 -22.24
C ASN A 78 -11.32 1.35 -21.51
N VAL A 79 -11.11 0.39 -20.63
CA VAL A 79 -9.93 0.29 -19.75
C VAL A 79 -9.27 -1.06 -19.91
N THR A 80 -8.02 -1.17 -19.49
CA THR A 80 -7.27 -2.43 -19.57
C THR A 80 -7.79 -3.48 -18.59
N SER A 81 -8.22 -3.06 -17.40
CA SER A 81 -8.76 -3.94 -16.36
C SER A 81 -9.60 -3.15 -15.37
N THR A 82 -10.70 -3.73 -14.93
CA THR A 82 -11.59 -3.15 -13.92
C THR A 82 -11.39 -3.75 -12.52
N ALA A 83 -10.39 -4.61 -12.32
CA ALA A 83 -10.21 -5.42 -11.10
C ALA A 83 -10.13 -4.62 -9.80
N ASN A 84 -9.65 -3.37 -9.87
CA ASN A 84 -9.45 -2.52 -8.68
C ASN A 84 -10.39 -1.30 -8.68
N ILE A 85 -11.42 -1.30 -9.53
CA ILE A 85 -12.35 -0.19 -9.66
C ILE A 85 -13.70 -0.58 -9.09
N ILE A 86 -14.22 0.28 -8.23
CA ILE A 86 -15.55 0.13 -7.65
C ILE A 86 -16.37 1.41 -7.91
N PRO A 87 -17.70 1.30 -8.00
CA PRO A 87 -18.58 2.47 -8.09
C PRO A 87 -18.34 3.42 -6.91
N GLY A 88 -18.45 4.73 -7.17
CA GLY A 88 -18.17 5.77 -6.18
C GLY A 88 -16.73 6.27 -6.16
N MET A 89 -15.79 5.64 -6.87
CA MET A 89 -14.43 6.17 -6.99
C MET A 89 -14.37 7.43 -7.83
N LEU A 90 -13.56 8.39 -7.38
CA LEU A 90 -13.18 9.56 -8.15
C LEU A 90 -11.84 9.31 -8.84
N LEU A 91 -11.83 9.35 -10.16
CA LEU A 91 -10.66 9.15 -10.99
C LEU A 91 -10.23 10.48 -11.61
N ARG A 92 -8.91 10.67 -11.68
CA ARG A 92 -8.29 11.79 -12.39
C ARG A 92 -7.30 11.24 -13.42
N PRO A 93 -7.39 11.65 -14.70
CA PRO A 93 -6.38 11.32 -15.69
C PRO A 93 -5.04 11.94 -15.30
N ASP A 94 -3.96 11.19 -15.50
CA ASP A 94 -2.60 11.71 -15.36
C ASP A 94 -2.25 12.54 -16.60
N GLY A 95 -1.67 13.72 -16.37
CA GLY A 95 -1.27 14.63 -17.44
C GLY A 95 -1.94 16.01 -17.36
N ALA A 96 -2.12 16.64 -18.52
CA ALA A 96 -2.62 18.03 -18.61
C ALA A 96 -4.12 18.20 -18.29
N ALA A 97 -4.90 17.13 -18.31
CA ALA A 97 -6.32 17.19 -17.99
C ALA A 97 -6.52 17.20 -16.47
N THR A 98 -7.16 18.26 -15.97
CA THR A 98 -7.50 18.41 -14.54
C THR A 98 -8.90 17.90 -14.22
N GLU A 99 -9.51 17.16 -15.14
CA GLU A 99 -10.85 16.62 -14.99
C GLU A 99 -10.95 15.60 -13.86
N LEU A 100 -12.05 15.66 -13.12
CA LEU A 100 -12.47 14.62 -12.19
C LEU A 100 -13.65 13.84 -12.79
N MET A 101 -13.56 12.52 -12.69
CA MET A 101 -14.57 11.58 -13.17
C MET A 101 -15.06 10.72 -12.01
N LEU A 102 -16.37 10.61 -11.85
CA LEU A 102 -17.00 9.71 -10.88
C LEU A 102 -17.36 8.40 -11.57
N VAL A 103 -16.91 7.29 -11.01
CA VAL A 103 -17.31 5.95 -11.49
C VAL A 103 -18.71 5.64 -10.99
N LEU A 104 -19.66 5.52 -11.91
CA LEU A 104 -21.03 5.13 -11.62
C LEU A 104 -21.23 3.63 -11.59
N GLY A 105 -20.51 2.92 -12.45
CA GLY A 105 -20.64 1.47 -12.56
C GLY A 105 -19.46 0.81 -13.27
N VAL A 106 -19.35 -0.48 -13.09
CA VAL A 106 -18.36 -1.32 -13.75
C VAL A 106 -19.09 -2.28 -14.67
N ILE A 107 -18.73 -2.31 -15.95
CA ILE A 107 -19.35 -3.15 -16.98
C ILE A 107 -18.35 -4.19 -17.46
N GLY A 108 -18.50 -5.42 -16.97
CA GLY A 108 -17.58 -6.49 -17.31
C GLY A 108 -16.15 -6.24 -16.77
N THR A 109 -15.16 -6.70 -17.53
CA THR A 109 -13.74 -6.65 -17.11
C THR A 109 -12.94 -5.51 -17.72
N THR A 110 -13.51 -4.80 -18.70
CA THR A 110 -12.79 -3.83 -19.55
C THR A 110 -13.51 -2.51 -19.76
N GLN A 111 -14.70 -2.31 -19.16
CA GLN A 111 -15.45 -1.07 -19.32
C GLN A 111 -15.93 -0.53 -18.00
N ILE A 112 -15.88 0.79 -17.87
CA ILE A 112 -16.43 1.53 -16.72
C ILE A 112 -17.39 2.62 -17.24
N GLN A 113 -18.47 2.79 -16.51
CA GLN A 113 -19.39 3.92 -16.72
C GLN A 113 -19.01 5.04 -15.77
N VAL A 114 -18.81 6.23 -16.30
CA VAL A 114 -18.34 7.38 -15.54
C VAL A 114 -19.23 8.60 -15.79
N GLN A 115 -19.36 9.42 -14.78
CA GLN A 115 -19.83 10.79 -14.91
C GLN A 115 -18.61 11.69 -15.07
N ARG A 116 -18.56 12.45 -16.17
CA ARG A 116 -17.49 13.37 -16.52
C ARG A 116 -17.67 14.73 -15.87
N GLY A 117 -16.56 15.44 -15.64
CA GLY A 117 -16.60 16.83 -15.19
C GLY A 117 -17.17 17.05 -13.79
N VAL A 118 -16.91 16.14 -12.86
CA VAL A 118 -17.38 16.23 -11.47
C VAL A 118 -16.57 17.27 -10.69
N GLY A 119 -17.16 17.87 -9.65
CA GLY A 119 -16.46 18.81 -8.78
C GLY A 119 -16.08 20.14 -9.45
N ASN A 120 -16.95 20.63 -10.34
CA ASN A 120 -16.73 21.87 -11.09
C ASN A 120 -15.51 21.83 -12.04
N THR A 121 -15.13 20.63 -12.50
CA THR A 121 -14.09 20.45 -13.50
C THR A 121 -14.72 20.32 -14.89
N ALA A 122 -13.99 20.70 -15.94
CA ALA A 122 -14.46 20.55 -17.32
C ALA A 122 -14.03 19.19 -17.87
N ALA A 123 -14.96 18.53 -18.59
CA ALA A 123 -14.61 17.30 -19.32
C ALA A 123 -13.63 17.62 -20.46
N ALA A 124 -12.60 16.80 -20.59
CA ALA A 124 -11.56 16.94 -21.61
C ALA A 124 -11.36 15.63 -22.37
N ALA A 125 -10.87 15.70 -23.60
CA ALA A 125 -10.46 14.49 -24.32
C ALA A 125 -9.27 13.84 -23.62
N ILE A 126 -9.32 12.52 -23.49
CA ILE A 126 -8.28 11.74 -22.83
C ILE A 126 -7.67 10.79 -23.86
N ASN A 127 -6.35 10.82 -23.97
CA ASN A 127 -5.63 9.98 -24.92
C ASN A 127 -5.63 8.50 -24.51
N ILE A 128 -5.43 7.64 -25.49
CA ILE A 128 -5.16 6.22 -25.24
C ILE A 128 -3.92 6.05 -24.33
N SER A 129 -3.91 5.01 -23.55
CA SER A 129 -2.82 4.68 -22.59
C SER A 129 -2.63 5.70 -21.46
N THR A 130 -3.55 6.66 -21.29
CA THR A 130 -3.52 7.55 -20.14
C THR A 130 -3.87 6.79 -18.87
N LEU A 131 -3.05 6.97 -17.84
CA LEU A 131 -3.29 6.43 -16.52
C LEU A 131 -4.31 7.31 -15.79
N CYS A 132 -5.37 6.72 -15.27
CA CYS A 132 -6.32 7.41 -14.40
C CYS A 132 -6.08 6.93 -12.96
N ILE A 133 -5.84 7.86 -12.06
CA ILE A 133 -5.48 7.60 -10.67
C ILE A 133 -6.68 7.91 -9.79
N GLN A 134 -6.94 7.07 -8.80
CA GLN A 134 -7.94 7.34 -7.79
C GLN A 134 -7.50 8.52 -6.91
N VAL A 135 -8.35 9.53 -6.80
CA VAL A 135 -8.10 10.72 -5.98
C VAL A 135 -8.95 10.69 -4.71
N GLY A 136 -10.07 10.01 -4.75
CA GLY A 136 -10.99 9.92 -3.61
C GLY A 136 -12.15 8.98 -3.89
N ASN A 137 -13.08 8.93 -2.95
CA ASN A 137 -14.35 8.22 -3.07
C ASN A 137 -15.48 9.21 -2.78
N ALA A 138 -16.50 9.19 -3.61
CA ALA A 138 -17.76 9.90 -3.40
C ALA A 138 -18.84 8.86 -3.13
N ASN A 139 -18.83 8.26 -1.94
CA ASN A 139 -19.94 7.44 -1.48
C ASN A 139 -20.89 8.35 -0.71
N GLU A 140 -22.19 8.16 -0.93
CA GLU A 140 -23.21 8.75 -0.07
C GLU A 140 -22.99 8.20 1.36
N GLU A 141 -22.89 9.09 2.32
CA GLU A 141 -22.96 8.71 3.72
C GLU A 141 -24.39 8.23 3.98
N ALA A 142 -24.51 6.97 4.42
CA ALA A 142 -25.80 6.36 4.75
C ALA A 142 -26.29 6.83 6.12
#